data_61a8abbe3963ec3c583ed26d536c7d68
#
_entry.id   61a8abbe3963ec3c583ed26d536c7d68
#
_cell.length_a   1.000
_cell.length_b   1.000
_cell.length_c   1.000
_cell.angle_alpha   90.00
_cell.angle_beta   90.00
_cell.angle_gamma   90.00
#
_symmetry.space_group_name_H-M   'P 1'
#
loop_
_entity.id
_entity.type
_entity.pdbx_description
1 polymer ?
#
loop_
_entity_poly.entity_id
_entity_poly.type
_entity_poly.pdbx_seq_one_letter_code
_entity_poly.pdbx_strand_id
1 'polypeptide(L)'
;MSHPALTQLRALRYFTEIPALEPQMLDWLLLEDSMTKRFEQQGKTVSVTMIREGFVEQNEIPEELPLLPKESRYWLREILLCADGEPWLAGRTVVPVSTLSGPELALQKLGKTPLGRYLFTSSTLTRDFIEIGRDAGLWGRRSRLRLSGKPLLLTELFLPASPLY
;
A
#
# COMPACT_ATOMS: atom_id res chain seq x y z
N MET A 1 19.63 -5.33 4.03
CA MET A 1 19.18 -4.17 4.84
C MET A 1 17.87 -3.64 4.30
N SER A 2 16.95 -3.35 5.19
CA SER A 2 15.67 -2.73 4.79
C SER A 2 15.82 -1.22 4.65
N HIS A 3 15.09 -0.64 3.71
CA HIS A 3 15.00 0.81 3.59
C HIS A 3 14.33 1.39 4.85
N PRO A 4 14.83 2.50 5.42
CA PRO A 4 14.28 3.08 6.65
C PRO A 4 12.76 3.34 6.60
N ALA A 5 12.25 3.82 5.47
CA ALA A 5 10.83 4.08 5.31
C ALA A 5 10.00 2.79 5.38
N LEU A 6 10.50 1.69 4.81
CA LEU A 6 9.81 0.39 4.87
C LEU A 6 9.91 -0.23 6.26
N THR A 7 11.02 -0.03 6.96
CA THR A 7 11.16 -0.44 8.35
C THR A 7 10.12 0.26 9.23
N GLN A 8 9.95 1.56 9.06
CA GLN A 8 8.96 2.33 9.80
C GLN A 8 7.53 1.94 9.42
N LEU A 9 7.27 1.70 8.13
CA LEU A 9 5.99 1.20 7.67
C LEU A 9 5.59 -0.09 8.39
N ARG A 10 6.53 -1.02 8.54
CA ARG A 10 6.28 -2.30 9.22
C ARG A 10 6.08 -2.15 10.72
N ALA A 11 6.52 -1.04 11.30
CA ALA A 11 6.35 -0.74 12.72
C ALA A 11 5.01 -0.06 13.04
N LEU A 12 4.19 0.27 12.05
CA LEU A 12 2.90 0.90 12.27
C LEU A 12 2.04 0.11 13.25
N ARG A 13 1.43 0.83 14.20
CA ARG A 13 0.47 0.28 15.16
C ARG A 13 -0.91 0.77 14.77
N TYR A 14 -1.83 -0.17 14.55
CA TYR A 14 -3.16 0.13 14.02
C TYR A 14 -4.17 0.36 15.11
N PHE A 15 -5.02 1.35 14.91
CA PHE A 15 -6.15 1.64 15.78
C PHE A 15 -7.32 0.72 15.44
N THR A 16 -8.05 0.27 16.48
CA THR A 16 -9.27 -0.54 16.29
C THR A 16 -10.43 0.30 15.77
N GLU A 17 -10.40 1.61 16.05
CA GLU A 17 -11.38 2.58 15.57
C GLU A 17 -10.66 3.75 14.91
N ILE A 18 -11.37 4.52 14.10
CA ILE A 18 -10.80 5.70 13.46
C ILE A 18 -10.46 6.74 14.54
N PRO A 19 -9.20 7.14 14.68
CA PRO A 19 -8.81 8.13 15.69
C PRO A 19 -9.38 9.51 15.38
N ALA A 20 -9.51 10.34 16.41
CA ALA A 20 -9.92 11.73 16.25
C ALA A 20 -8.77 12.54 15.64
N LEU A 21 -8.87 12.81 14.35
CA LEU A 21 -7.87 13.56 13.58
C LEU A 21 -8.54 14.72 12.85
N GLU A 22 -7.71 15.68 12.42
CA GLU A 22 -8.19 16.76 11.57
C GLU A 22 -8.85 16.21 10.31
N PRO A 23 -9.99 16.80 9.87
CA PRO A 23 -10.70 16.32 8.68
C PRO A 23 -9.80 16.19 7.45
N GLN A 24 -8.84 17.10 7.27
CA GLN A 24 -7.92 17.08 6.15
C GLN A 24 -7.01 15.85 6.17
N MET A 25 -6.54 15.44 7.35
CA MET A 25 -5.76 14.21 7.50
C MET A 25 -6.60 12.97 7.19
N LEU A 26 -7.83 12.94 7.69
CA LEU A 26 -8.74 11.82 7.42
C LEU A 26 -9.09 11.71 5.94
N ASP A 27 -9.19 12.81 5.22
CA ASP A 27 -9.42 12.79 3.77
C ASP A 27 -8.30 12.06 3.03
N TRP A 28 -7.06 12.22 3.48
CA TRP A 28 -5.92 11.48 2.92
C TRP A 28 -5.91 10.01 3.36
N LEU A 29 -6.06 9.77 4.65
CA LEU A 29 -5.93 8.43 5.23
C LEU A 29 -7.09 7.50 4.83
N LEU A 30 -8.28 8.03 4.64
CA LEU A 30 -9.46 7.26 4.27
C LEU A 30 -9.82 7.33 2.79
N LEU A 31 -8.92 7.86 1.97
CA LEU A 31 -9.15 7.95 0.53
C LEU A 31 -9.43 6.57 -0.06
N GLU A 32 -10.55 6.42 -0.75
CA GLU A 32 -10.97 5.16 -1.38
C GLU A 32 -10.62 5.10 -2.87
N ASP A 33 -10.11 6.20 -3.43
CA ASP A 33 -9.66 6.32 -4.81
C ASP A 33 -8.13 6.25 -4.89
N SER A 34 -7.57 6.40 -6.08
CA SER A 34 -6.14 6.33 -6.34
C SER A 34 -5.35 7.42 -5.61
N MET A 35 -4.43 7.02 -4.74
CA MET A 35 -3.49 7.92 -4.09
C MET A 35 -2.56 8.58 -5.11
N THR A 36 -2.17 7.83 -6.14
CA THR A 36 -1.37 8.36 -7.25
C THR A 36 -2.06 9.55 -7.91
N LYS A 37 -3.33 9.39 -8.23
CA LYS A 37 -4.14 10.45 -8.84
C LYS A 37 -4.27 11.65 -7.92
N ARG A 38 -4.47 11.42 -6.63
CA ARG A 38 -4.57 12.50 -5.65
C ARG A 38 -3.27 13.29 -5.52
N PHE A 39 -2.13 12.62 -5.56
CA PHE A 39 -0.83 13.28 -5.57
C PHE A 39 -0.62 14.08 -6.86
N GLU A 40 -1.05 13.56 -7.99
CA GLU A 40 -0.97 14.29 -9.27
C GLU A 40 -1.82 15.57 -9.24
N GLN A 41 -2.94 15.56 -8.52
CA GLN A 41 -3.79 16.74 -8.35
C GLN A 41 -3.13 17.85 -7.55
N GLN A 42 -2.00 17.58 -6.88
CA GLN A 42 -1.17 18.59 -6.23
C GLN A 42 -0.23 19.29 -7.22
N GLY A 43 -0.37 19.02 -8.51
CA GLY A 43 0.52 19.60 -9.54
C GLY A 43 1.87 18.90 -9.65
N LYS A 44 1.98 17.68 -9.20
CA LYS A 44 3.22 16.92 -9.17
C LYS A 44 3.25 15.80 -10.19
N THR A 45 4.45 15.45 -10.65
CA THR A 45 4.69 14.26 -11.45
C THR A 45 5.00 13.11 -10.51
N VAL A 46 4.18 12.06 -10.56
CA VAL A 46 4.32 10.89 -9.69
C VAL A 46 5.16 9.83 -10.36
N SER A 47 6.12 9.28 -9.62
CA SER A 47 6.99 8.19 -10.06
C SER A 47 7.15 7.14 -8.97
N VAL A 48 7.58 5.94 -9.37
CA VAL A 48 7.81 4.82 -8.45
C VAL A 48 9.30 4.53 -8.37
N THR A 49 9.83 4.46 -7.14
CA THR A 49 11.15 3.91 -6.86
C THR A 49 10.97 2.51 -6.28
N MET A 50 11.47 1.50 -6.98
CA MET A 50 11.38 0.11 -6.55
C MET A 50 12.43 -0.16 -5.47
N ILE A 51 11.98 -0.64 -4.28
CA ILE A 51 12.87 -1.02 -3.19
C ILE A 51 13.09 -2.54 -3.19
N ARG A 52 12.01 -3.32 -3.28
CA ARG A 52 12.09 -4.77 -3.29
C ARG A 52 10.87 -5.34 -4.01
N GLU A 53 11.09 -6.38 -4.82
CA GLU A 53 9.99 -7.09 -5.47
C GLU A 53 10.37 -8.55 -5.67
N GLY A 54 9.47 -9.48 -5.39
CA GLY A 54 9.68 -10.89 -5.62
C GLY A 54 8.79 -11.77 -4.77
N PHE A 55 8.90 -13.07 -4.97
CA PHE A 55 8.22 -14.05 -4.12
C PHE A 55 8.94 -14.17 -2.78
N VAL A 56 8.13 -14.27 -1.73
CA VAL A 56 8.58 -14.45 -0.35
C VAL A 56 7.76 -15.55 0.34
N GLU A 57 8.30 -16.06 1.45
CA GLU A 57 7.63 -17.04 2.28
C GLU A 57 6.91 -16.36 3.45
N GLN A 58 6.14 -17.15 4.22
CA GLN A 58 5.33 -16.63 5.33
C GLN A 58 6.15 -15.88 6.38
N ASN A 59 7.37 -16.34 6.66
CA ASN A 59 8.23 -15.72 7.68
C ASN A 59 8.70 -14.31 7.33
N GLU A 60 8.52 -13.89 6.08
CA GLU A 60 8.90 -12.54 5.64
C GLU A 60 7.73 -11.55 5.67
N ILE A 61 6.51 -12.04 5.96
CA ILE A 61 5.30 -11.21 6.04
C ILE A 61 4.54 -11.43 7.35
N PRO A 62 5.21 -11.42 8.53
CA PRO A 62 4.52 -11.70 9.79
C PRO A 62 3.40 -10.71 10.10
N GLU A 63 3.54 -9.45 9.67
CA GLU A 63 2.54 -8.40 9.91
C GLU A 63 1.26 -8.64 9.09
N GLU A 64 1.39 -9.21 7.91
CA GLU A 64 0.26 -9.42 6.99
C GLU A 64 -0.37 -10.80 7.09
N LEU A 65 0.39 -11.77 7.56
CA LEU A 65 -0.03 -13.16 7.56
C LEU A 65 -1.40 -13.43 8.21
N PRO A 66 -1.75 -12.80 9.36
CA PRO A 66 -3.06 -13.03 9.98
C PRO A 66 -4.23 -12.51 9.15
N LEU A 67 -3.98 -11.66 8.17
CA LEU A 67 -5.01 -10.97 7.38
C LEU A 67 -5.17 -11.55 5.98
N LEU A 68 -4.39 -12.56 5.64
CA LEU A 68 -4.38 -13.20 4.33
C LEU A 68 -4.50 -14.71 4.45
N PRO A 69 -4.96 -15.40 3.39
CA PRO A 69 -4.92 -16.86 3.37
C PRO A 69 -3.49 -17.38 3.56
N LYS A 70 -3.34 -18.49 4.27
CA LYS A 70 -2.02 -19.13 4.45
C LYS A 70 -1.67 -19.90 3.19
N GLU A 71 -0.60 -19.49 2.56
CA GLU A 71 -0.08 -20.12 1.34
C GLU A 71 1.43 -20.30 1.44
N SER A 72 2.02 -21.03 0.50
CA SER A 72 3.46 -21.29 0.51
C SER A 72 4.27 -20.05 0.09
N ARG A 73 3.70 -19.21 -0.77
CA ARG A 73 4.38 -18.04 -1.31
C ARG A 73 3.44 -16.86 -1.44
N TYR A 74 4.06 -15.67 -1.39
CA TYR A 74 3.39 -14.39 -1.61
C TYR A 74 4.23 -13.53 -2.53
N TRP A 75 3.60 -12.72 -3.36
CA TRP A 75 4.29 -11.69 -4.13
C TRP A 75 4.41 -10.44 -3.26
N LEU A 76 5.65 -10.05 -2.98
CA LEU A 76 5.93 -8.85 -2.20
C LEU A 76 6.40 -7.74 -3.13
N ARG A 77 5.86 -6.55 -2.95
CA ARG A 77 6.29 -5.35 -3.66
C ARG A 77 6.44 -4.23 -2.64
N GLU A 78 7.65 -3.71 -2.50
CA GLU A 78 7.95 -2.56 -1.63
C GLU A 78 8.50 -1.43 -2.48
N ILE A 79 7.83 -0.26 -2.41
CA ILE A 79 8.15 0.89 -3.25
C ILE A 79 8.11 2.19 -2.46
N LEU A 80 8.70 3.23 -3.03
CA LEU A 80 8.42 4.61 -2.66
C LEU A 80 7.66 5.26 -3.81
N LEU A 81 6.55 5.93 -3.48
CA LEU A 81 5.82 6.75 -4.43
C LEU A 81 6.33 8.17 -4.26
N CYS A 82 6.90 8.72 -5.32
CA CYS A 82 7.58 10.01 -5.29
C CYS A 82 6.78 11.06 -6.07
N ALA A 83 6.83 12.30 -5.59
CA ALA A 83 6.23 13.44 -6.23
C ALA A 83 7.36 14.40 -6.61
N ASP A 84 7.55 14.66 -7.91
CA ASP A 84 8.68 15.42 -8.45
C ASP A 84 10.03 14.92 -7.88
N GLY A 85 10.17 13.60 -7.77
CA GLY A 85 11.38 12.94 -7.28
C GLY A 85 11.51 12.88 -5.76
N GLU A 86 10.63 13.49 -4.98
CA GLU A 86 10.65 13.46 -3.52
C GLU A 86 9.73 12.36 -2.98
N PRO A 87 10.21 11.47 -2.10
CA PRO A 87 9.36 10.42 -1.55
C PRO A 87 8.24 10.99 -0.67
N TRP A 88 7.01 10.65 -1.03
CA TRP A 88 5.81 11.05 -0.29
C TRP A 88 5.11 9.89 0.40
N LEU A 89 5.29 8.67 -0.10
CA LEU A 89 4.60 7.51 0.42
C LEU A 89 5.51 6.28 0.30
N ALA A 90 5.58 5.48 1.36
CA ALA A 90 6.13 4.14 1.28
C ALA A 90 4.96 3.17 1.13
N GLY A 91 5.08 2.21 0.23
CA GLY A 91 4.05 1.21 -0.03
C GLY A 91 4.59 -0.20 0.07
N ARG A 92 3.82 -1.08 0.70
CA ARG A 92 4.13 -2.51 0.78
C ARG A 92 2.87 -3.29 0.41
N THR A 93 2.96 -4.06 -0.68
CA THR A 93 1.87 -4.88 -1.19
C THR A 93 2.24 -6.34 -1.01
N VAL A 94 1.33 -7.12 -0.42
CA VAL A 94 1.49 -8.57 -0.25
C VAL A 94 0.32 -9.26 -0.95
N VAL A 95 0.65 -10.11 -1.91
CA VAL A 95 -0.34 -10.78 -2.76
C VAL A 95 -0.17 -12.29 -2.62
N PRO A 96 -1.17 -13.02 -2.09
CA PRO A 96 -1.12 -14.48 -2.08
C PRO A 96 -0.95 -15.03 -3.49
N VAL A 97 -0.19 -16.10 -3.64
CA VAL A 97 0.08 -16.68 -4.96
C VAL A 97 -1.21 -17.06 -5.69
N SER A 98 -2.24 -17.49 -4.96
CA SER A 98 -3.55 -17.83 -5.56
C SER A 98 -4.27 -16.63 -6.16
N THR A 99 -3.97 -15.41 -5.71
CA THR A 99 -4.54 -14.18 -6.29
C THR A 99 -3.93 -13.88 -7.66
N LEU A 100 -2.71 -14.36 -7.92
CA LEU A 100 -1.99 -14.15 -9.18
C LEU A 100 -2.44 -15.15 -10.23
N SER A 101 -3.71 -15.13 -10.60
CA SER A 101 -4.29 -16.01 -11.61
C SER A 101 -5.19 -15.18 -12.53
N GLY A 102 -5.30 -15.60 -13.78
CA GLY A 102 -6.10 -14.85 -14.76
C GLY A 102 -5.56 -13.41 -14.96
N PRO A 103 -6.45 -12.42 -15.06
CA PRO A 103 -6.05 -11.02 -15.26
C PRO A 103 -5.12 -10.48 -14.19
N GLU A 104 -5.19 -10.98 -12.95
CA GLU A 104 -4.41 -10.49 -11.82
C GLU A 104 -2.93 -10.88 -11.88
N LEU A 105 -2.53 -11.73 -12.83
CA LEU A 105 -1.11 -11.94 -13.14
C LEU A 105 -0.41 -10.63 -13.51
N ALA A 106 -1.15 -9.64 -13.99
CA ALA A 106 -0.60 -8.32 -14.30
C ALA A 106 0.05 -7.62 -13.10
N LEU A 107 -0.34 -8.00 -11.87
CA LEU A 107 0.29 -7.45 -10.65
C LEU A 107 1.79 -7.72 -10.60
N GLN A 108 2.26 -8.83 -11.13
CA GLN A 108 3.68 -9.16 -11.18
C GLN A 108 4.45 -8.34 -12.22
N LYS A 109 3.75 -7.69 -13.14
CA LYS A 109 4.36 -7.01 -14.30
C LYS A 109 4.22 -5.49 -14.23
N LEU A 110 3.84 -4.95 -13.07
CA LEU A 110 3.66 -3.52 -12.92
C LEU A 110 4.96 -2.73 -13.12
N GLY A 111 6.09 -3.29 -12.68
CA GLY A 111 7.36 -2.59 -12.74
C GLY A 111 7.27 -1.24 -12.03
N LYS A 112 7.54 -0.15 -12.73
CA LYS A 112 7.44 1.21 -12.19
C LYS A 112 6.06 1.85 -12.40
N THR A 113 5.07 1.10 -12.87
CA THR A 113 3.68 1.58 -12.94
C THR A 113 3.10 1.63 -11.53
N PRO A 114 2.55 2.76 -11.09
CA PRO A 114 1.92 2.83 -9.77
C PRO A 114 0.77 1.84 -9.65
N LEU A 115 0.74 1.10 -8.53
CA LEU A 115 -0.30 0.10 -8.26
C LEU A 115 -1.70 0.73 -8.30
N GLY A 116 -1.85 1.94 -7.76
CA GLY A 116 -3.14 2.62 -7.74
C GLY A 116 -3.77 2.80 -9.10
N ARG A 117 -2.96 3.04 -10.14
CA ARG A 117 -3.47 3.15 -11.51
C ARG A 117 -4.08 1.84 -11.99
N TYR A 118 -3.46 0.72 -11.65
CA TYR A 118 -4.00 -0.60 -11.99
C TYR A 118 -5.27 -0.91 -11.19
N LEU A 119 -5.21 -0.74 -9.87
CA LEU A 119 -6.32 -1.12 -8.98
C LEU A 119 -7.60 -0.37 -9.30
N PHE A 120 -7.51 0.95 -9.44
CA PHE A 120 -8.70 1.81 -9.56
C PHE A 120 -9.23 1.93 -10.99
N THR A 121 -8.62 1.23 -11.95
CA THR A 121 -9.19 1.01 -13.27
C THR A 121 -9.94 -0.32 -13.37
N SER A 122 -9.82 -1.18 -12.35
CA SER A 122 -10.50 -2.47 -12.32
C SER A 122 -11.96 -2.31 -11.88
N SER A 123 -12.88 -2.91 -12.62
CA SER A 123 -14.30 -2.93 -12.26
C SER A 123 -14.64 -3.93 -11.16
N THR A 124 -13.69 -4.79 -10.77
CA THR A 124 -13.88 -5.86 -9.79
C THR A 124 -13.27 -5.54 -8.43
N LEU A 125 -12.69 -4.35 -8.27
CA LEU A 125 -12.05 -3.96 -7.03
C LEU A 125 -13.08 -3.75 -5.92
N THR A 126 -12.87 -4.41 -4.78
CA THR A 126 -13.62 -4.16 -3.54
C THR A 126 -12.65 -4.00 -2.39
N ARG A 127 -13.10 -3.39 -1.30
CA ARG A 127 -12.30 -3.18 -0.09
C ARG A 127 -13.01 -3.80 1.09
N ASP A 128 -12.32 -4.74 1.80
CA ASP A 128 -12.87 -5.37 3.00
C ASP A 128 -12.78 -4.44 4.20
N PHE A 129 -11.65 -3.74 4.35
CA PHE A 129 -11.43 -2.80 5.45
C PHE A 129 -10.29 -1.84 5.14
N ILE A 130 -10.26 -0.76 5.90
CA ILE A 130 -9.12 0.15 6.00
C ILE A 130 -8.86 0.43 7.48
N GLU A 131 -7.60 0.32 7.88
CA GLU A 131 -7.16 0.60 9.24
C GLU A 131 -6.12 1.71 9.23
N ILE A 132 -6.23 2.63 10.17
CA ILE A 132 -5.27 3.72 10.34
C ILE A 132 -4.23 3.28 11.36
N GLY A 133 -2.96 3.54 11.06
CA GLY A 133 -1.84 3.25 11.93
C GLY A 133 -0.95 4.45 12.17
N ARG A 134 -0.10 4.35 13.19
CA ARG A 134 0.85 5.40 13.58
C ARG A 134 2.16 4.80 14.06
N ASP A 135 3.26 5.46 13.73
CA ASP A 135 4.57 5.19 14.30
C ASP A 135 5.41 6.46 14.34
N ALA A 136 5.96 6.81 15.52
CA ALA A 136 6.88 7.95 15.70
C ALA A 136 6.40 9.25 15.05
N GLY A 137 5.11 9.54 15.17
CA GLY A 137 4.52 10.78 14.61
C GLY A 137 4.13 10.71 13.15
N LEU A 138 4.46 9.64 12.45
CA LEU A 138 4.01 9.42 11.08
C LEU A 138 2.76 8.55 11.04
N TRP A 139 1.91 8.82 10.09
CA TRP A 139 0.63 8.13 9.92
C TRP A 139 0.65 7.27 8.67
N GLY A 140 -0.07 6.18 8.75
CA GLY A 140 -0.24 5.28 7.62
C GLY A 140 -1.58 4.58 7.66
N ARG A 141 -1.78 3.69 6.72
CA ARG A 141 -3.01 2.92 6.61
C ARG A 141 -2.73 1.54 6.04
N ARG A 142 -3.63 0.62 6.32
CA ARG A 142 -3.57 -0.73 5.79
C ARG A 142 -4.95 -1.10 5.27
N SER A 143 -5.02 -1.62 4.05
CA SER A 143 -6.27 -2.04 3.42
C SER A 143 -6.16 -3.47 2.93
N ARG A 144 -7.20 -4.28 3.17
CA ARG A 144 -7.34 -5.53 2.45
C ARG A 144 -8.30 -5.29 1.29
N LEU A 145 -7.77 -5.46 0.09
CA LEU A 145 -8.49 -5.26 -1.15
C LEU A 145 -8.76 -6.62 -1.81
N ARG A 146 -9.76 -6.67 -2.68
CA ARG A 146 -10.04 -7.85 -3.50
C ARG A 146 -10.18 -7.46 -4.96
N LEU A 147 -9.58 -8.29 -5.81
CA LEU A 147 -9.74 -8.22 -7.26
C LEU A 147 -10.41 -9.52 -7.70
N SER A 148 -11.62 -9.44 -8.25
CA SER A 148 -12.43 -10.61 -8.58
C SER A 148 -12.59 -11.57 -7.39
N GLY A 149 -12.78 -11.00 -6.19
CA GLY A 149 -12.90 -11.75 -4.95
C GLY A 149 -11.60 -12.28 -4.35
N LYS A 150 -10.45 -12.05 -5.01
CA LYS A 150 -9.15 -12.56 -4.56
C LYS A 150 -8.39 -11.49 -3.77
N PRO A 151 -7.91 -11.81 -2.54
CA PRO A 151 -7.38 -10.80 -1.63
C PRO A 151 -5.94 -10.37 -1.94
N LEU A 152 -5.65 -9.13 -1.56
CA LEU A 152 -4.29 -8.62 -1.40
C LEU A 152 -4.29 -7.59 -0.26
N LEU A 153 -3.14 -7.39 0.34
CA LEU A 153 -2.98 -6.43 1.43
C LEU A 153 -2.03 -5.32 1.01
N LEU A 154 -2.49 -4.08 1.17
CA LEU A 154 -1.71 -2.89 0.85
C LEU A 154 -1.51 -2.08 2.12
N THR A 155 -0.25 -1.84 2.48
CA THR A 155 0.14 -1.00 3.61
C THR A 155 0.87 0.22 3.08
N GLU A 156 0.49 1.39 3.58
CA GLU A 156 1.04 2.66 3.11
C GLU A 156 1.42 3.54 4.30
N LEU A 157 2.62 4.09 4.26
CA LEU A 157 3.12 5.07 5.24
C LEU A 157 3.31 6.40 4.54
N PHE A 158 2.62 7.45 5.03
CA PHE A 158 2.83 8.82 4.53
C PHE A 158 4.13 9.36 5.09
N LEU A 159 5.00 9.82 4.19
CA LEU A 159 6.33 10.33 4.56
C LEU A 159 6.26 11.83 4.87
N PRO A 160 7.27 12.36 5.62
CA PRO A 160 7.19 13.73 6.15
C PRO A 160 6.96 14.82 5.11
N ALA A 161 7.46 14.65 3.89
CA ALA A 161 7.32 15.64 2.83
C ALA A 161 5.95 15.65 2.16
N SER A 162 5.09 14.64 2.45
CA SER A 162 3.78 14.54 1.82
C SER A 162 2.82 15.63 2.33
N PRO A 163 1.75 15.93 1.57
CA PRO A 163 0.78 16.96 1.98
C PRO A 163 -0.12 16.55 3.14
N LEU A 164 0.03 15.32 3.67
CA LEU A 164 -0.73 14.88 4.83
C LEU A 164 -0.38 15.71 6.08
N TYR A 165 0.87 16.12 6.20
CA TYR A 165 1.40 16.80 7.41
C TYR A 165 1.40 18.31 7.30
#